data_bae5cc91b4d6242fbd5cce8ba61fd31a
#
_entry.id   bae5cc91b4d6242fbd5cce8ba61fd31a
#
_cell.length_a   1.000
_cell.length_b   1.000
_cell.length_c   1.000
_cell.angle_alpha   90.00
_cell.angle_beta   90.00
_cell.angle_gamma   90.00
#
_symmetry.space_group_name_H-M   'P 1'
#
loop_
_entity.id
_entity.type
_entity.pdbx_description
1 polymer ?
#
loop_
_entity_poly.entity_id
_entity_poly.type
_entity_poly.pdbx_seq_one_letter_code
_entity_poly.pdbx_strand_id
1 'polypeptide(L)'
;LIEAIAAAMGANPAGGSRYAQFTAADHSDLHRSLTLTRRENPRDVYFLRGETYLDLAEYHESLGPEDPLVGLTRRSHGQGIMQMARERFGPESLIILDEPEDGLSVFSQLELLGVLTVLVRRGAQVVVATHSPVLLAIPEARILRVPELEPVLYDDCEAVTATQEFINDPAATARYLVEP
;
A
#
# COMPACT_ATOMS: atom_id res chain seq x y z
N LEU A 1 -3.52 -1.83 -12.25
CA LEU A 1 -3.38 -3.28 -12.01
C LEU A 1 -3.72 -3.65 -10.58
N ILE A 2 -3.13 -2.99 -9.58
CA ILE A 2 -3.32 -3.34 -8.15
C ILE A 2 -4.78 -3.17 -7.72
N GLU A 3 -5.45 -2.10 -8.12
CA GLU A 3 -6.89 -1.88 -7.93
C GLU A 3 -7.71 -3.02 -8.55
N ALA A 4 -7.36 -3.45 -9.77
CA ALA A 4 -8.05 -4.54 -10.43
C ALA A 4 -7.90 -5.88 -9.68
N ILE A 5 -6.73 -6.13 -9.08
CA ILE A 5 -6.52 -7.29 -8.21
C ILE A 5 -7.41 -7.17 -6.97
N ALA A 6 -7.45 -6.00 -6.32
CA ALA A 6 -8.28 -5.75 -5.15
C ALA A 6 -9.77 -5.97 -5.45
N ALA A 7 -10.28 -5.41 -6.54
CA ALA A 7 -11.65 -5.58 -6.98
C ALA A 7 -11.98 -7.05 -7.31
N ALA A 8 -11.10 -7.76 -8.02
CA ALA A 8 -11.27 -9.18 -8.35
C ALA A 8 -11.23 -10.08 -7.10
N MET A 9 -10.57 -9.64 -6.01
CA MET A 9 -10.57 -10.29 -4.70
C MET A 9 -11.78 -9.91 -3.83
N GLY A 10 -12.64 -9.01 -4.31
CA GLY A 10 -13.86 -8.57 -3.64
C GLY A 10 -13.67 -7.44 -2.64
N ALA A 11 -12.50 -6.78 -2.60
CA ALA A 11 -12.33 -5.54 -1.85
C ALA A 11 -13.04 -4.38 -2.56
N ASN A 12 -13.40 -3.33 -1.80
CA ASN A 12 -13.94 -2.11 -2.40
C ASN A 12 -12.82 -1.42 -3.20
N PRO A 13 -13.02 -1.07 -4.48
CA PRO A 13 -12.02 -0.40 -5.30
C PRO A 13 -11.57 0.96 -4.75
N ALA A 14 -12.39 1.62 -3.93
CA ALA A 14 -12.03 2.85 -3.24
C ALA A 14 -11.19 2.64 -1.98
N GLY A 15 -11.04 1.38 -1.53
CA GLY A 15 -10.31 1.03 -0.32
C GLY A 15 -11.18 0.38 0.75
N GLY A 16 -10.54 -0.15 1.78
CA GLY A 16 -11.17 -0.85 2.88
C GLY A 16 -11.31 -2.35 2.68
N SER A 17 -12.12 -2.98 3.52
CA SER A 17 -12.40 -4.41 3.45
C SER A 17 -13.48 -4.72 2.40
N ARG A 18 -13.71 -6.01 2.16
CA ARG A 18 -14.83 -6.46 1.32
C ARG A 18 -16.22 -6.01 1.81
N TYR A 19 -16.32 -5.59 3.05
CA TYR A 19 -17.57 -5.13 3.66
C TYR A 19 -17.73 -3.61 3.63
N ALA A 20 -16.71 -2.87 3.17
CA ALA A 20 -16.80 -1.42 3.05
C ALA A 20 -17.80 -1.03 1.95
N GLN A 21 -18.83 -0.28 2.33
CA GLN A 21 -19.92 0.12 1.42
C GLN A 21 -19.89 1.64 1.21
N PHE A 22 -18.96 2.09 0.40
CA PHE A 22 -18.96 3.47 -0.09
C PHE A 22 -18.62 3.47 -1.59
N THR A 23 -19.08 4.49 -2.30
CA THR A 23 -18.93 4.55 -3.75
C THR A 23 -17.58 5.18 -4.09
N ALA A 24 -16.74 4.45 -4.82
CA ALA A 24 -15.62 5.05 -5.51
C ALA A 24 -16.11 5.78 -6.76
N ALA A 25 -15.53 6.93 -7.04
CA ALA A 25 -15.54 7.46 -8.39
C ALA A 25 -14.82 6.46 -9.31
N ASP A 26 -15.19 6.40 -10.56
CA ASP A 26 -14.70 5.55 -11.64
C ASP A 26 -13.55 4.59 -11.32
N HIS A 27 -13.79 3.29 -11.41
CA HIS A 27 -12.76 2.26 -11.32
C HIS A 27 -12.65 1.51 -12.65
N SER A 28 -11.43 1.01 -12.92
CA SER A 28 -11.13 0.29 -14.15
C SER A 28 -11.88 -1.04 -14.24
N ASP A 29 -12.45 -1.35 -15.41
CA ASP A 29 -13.05 -2.66 -15.72
C ASP A 29 -12.01 -3.80 -15.88
N LEU A 30 -10.73 -3.53 -15.74
CA LEU A 30 -9.64 -4.51 -15.90
C LEU A 30 -9.85 -5.75 -15.00
N HIS A 31 -10.45 -5.58 -13.81
CA HIS A 31 -10.75 -6.69 -12.90
C HIS A 31 -11.59 -7.80 -13.54
N ARG A 32 -12.45 -7.47 -14.53
CA ARG A 32 -13.29 -8.44 -15.27
C ARG A 32 -12.49 -9.33 -16.21
N SER A 33 -11.29 -8.89 -16.60
CA SER A 33 -10.39 -9.61 -17.48
C SER A 33 -9.35 -10.45 -16.73
N LEU A 34 -9.33 -10.38 -15.38
CA LEU A 34 -8.38 -11.12 -14.57
C LEU A 34 -8.91 -12.51 -14.24
N THR A 35 -8.05 -13.52 -14.41
CA THR A 35 -8.28 -14.88 -13.90
C THR A 35 -7.41 -15.08 -12.66
N LEU A 36 -8.04 -15.25 -11.50
CA LEU A 36 -7.34 -15.46 -10.24
C LEU A 36 -7.22 -16.95 -9.92
N THR A 37 -5.99 -17.41 -9.71
CA THR A 37 -5.73 -18.75 -9.18
C THR A 37 -5.36 -18.63 -7.70
N ARG A 38 -6.10 -19.33 -6.84
CA ARG A 38 -5.91 -19.30 -5.39
C ARG A 38 -5.53 -20.67 -4.87
N ARG A 39 -4.53 -20.74 -4.01
CA ARG A 39 -4.23 -21.96 -3.24
C ARG A 39 -5.17 -22.07 -2.05
N GLU A 40 -5.36 -20.95 -1.35
CA GLU A 40 -6.22 -20.83 -0.17
C GLU A 40 -7.03 -19.53 -0.28
N ASN A 41 -8.17 -19.49 0.37
CA ASN A 41 -8.94 -18.27 0.49
C ASN A 41 -8.40 -17.47 1.69
N PRO A 42 -8.04 -16.20 1.52
CA PRO A 42 -7.62 -15.38 2.64
C PRO A 42 -8.79 -15.19 3.62
N ARG A 43 -8.47 -15.14 4.91
CA ARG A 43 -9.45 -14.88 5.97
C ARG A 43 -10.15 -13.55 5.77
N ASP A 44 -9.38 -12.53 5.38
CA ASP A 44 -9.88 -11.21 5.02
C ASP A 44 -9.08 -10.63 3.85
N VAL A 45 -9.68 -9.65 3.17
CA VAL A 45 -9.03 -8.87 2.10
C VAL A 45 -9.17 -7.42 2.47
N TYR A 46 -8.05 -6.71 2.52
CA TYR A 46 -8.02 -5.28 2.78
C TYR A 46 -7.24 -4.56 1.69
N PHE A 47 -7.84 -3.51 1.15
CA PHE A 47 -7.23 -2.64 0.16
C PHE A 47 -7.07 -1.24 0.73
N LEU A 48 -5.87 -0.66 0.64
CA LEU A 48 -5.58 0.70 1.04
C LEU A 48 -4.91 1.43 -0.13
N ARG A 49 -5.48 2.59 -0.47
CA ARG A 49 -4.92 3.55 -1.43
C ARG A 49 -4.63 4.85 -0.71
N GLY A 50 -3.46 5.43 -0.97
CA GLY A 50 -3.10 6.74 -0.45
C GLY A 50 -4.11 7.80 -0.86
N GLU A 51 -4.46 7.85 -2.14
CA GLU A 51 -5.40 8.84 -2.71
C GLU A 51 -6.80 8.84 -2.08
N THR A 52 -7.34 7.66 -1.73
CA THR A 52 -8.71 7.52 -1.20
C THR A 52 -8.78 7.41 0.31
N TYR A 53 -7.68 7.73 1.00
CA TYR A 53 -7.63 7.68 2.46
C TYR A 53 -8.75 8.52 3.13
N LEU A 54 -9.02 9.72 2.63
CA LEU A 54 -10.04 10.60 3.23
C LEU A 54 -11.43 10.00 3.11
N ASP A 55 -11.79 9.45 1.94
CA ASP A 55 -13.09 8.81 1.72
C ASP A 55 -13.27 7.62 2.67
N LEU A 56 -12.20 6.84 2.86
CA LEU A 56 -12.20 5.72 3.80
C LEU A 56 -12.32 6.19 5.26
N ALA A 57 -11.67 7.29 5.62
CA ALA A 57 -11.76 7.88 6.95
C ALA A 57 -13.18 8.40 7.23
N GLU A 58 -13.81 9.10 6.27
CA GLU A 58 -15.19 9.57 6.37
C GLU A 58 -16.19 8.41 6.47
N TYR A 59 -15.96 7.33 5.71
CA TYR A 59 -16.76 6.12 5.83
C TYR A 59 -16.73 5.57 7.25
N HIS A 60 -15.56 5.45 7.87
CA HIS A 60 -15.43 4.96 9.24
C HIS A 60 -16.07 5.90 10.28
N GLU A 61 -16.02 7.23 10.06
CA GLU A 61 -16.78 8.18 10.89
C GLU A 61 -18.30 7.93 10.79
N SER A 62 -18.81 7.56 9.62
CA SER A 62 -20.24 7.31 9.41
C SER A 62 -20.76 6.05 10.09
N LEU A 63 -19.88 5.10 10.42
CA LEU A 63 -20.23 3.86 11.12
C LEU A 63 -20.54 4.07 12.61
N GLY A 64 -20.17 5.23 13.16
CA GLY A 64 -20.45 5.62 14.53
C GLY A 64 -19.37 5.27 15.54
N PRO A 65 -19.59 5.60 16.82
CA PRO A 65 -18.53 5.60 17.85
C PRO A 65 -17.97 4.22 18.22
N GLU A 66 -18.64 3.15 17.82
CA GLU A 66 -18.21 1.76 18.08
C GLU A 66 -17.16 1.29 17.05
N ASP A 67 -16.97 2.01 15.95
CA ASP A 67 -15.96 1.63 14.96
C ASP A 67 -14.55 1.96 15.47
N PRO A 68 -13.59 1.00 15.44
CA PRO A 68 -12.23 1.21 15.96
C PRO A 68 -11.42 2.24 15.16
N LEU A 69 -11.89 2.62 13.98
CA LEU A 69 -11.29 3.62 13.11
C LEU A 69 -12.01 4.97 13.15
N VAL A 70 -12.97 5.18 14.06
CA VAL A 70 -13.57 6.50 14.28
C VAL A 70 -12.49 7.49 14.73
N GLY A 71 -12.56 8.73 14.25
CA GLY A 71 -11.58 9.79 14.55
C GLY A 71 -10.39 9.85 13.59
N LEU A 72 -10.37 9.05 12.53
CA LEU A 72 -9.32 9.09 11.51
C LEU A 72 -9.25 10.45 10.80
N THR A 73 -10.38 11.12 10.58
CA THR A 73 -10.46 12.44 9.93
C THR A 73 -9.74 13.54 10.74
N ARG A 74 -9.52 13.32 12.05
CA ARG A 74 -8.82 14.25 12.96
C ARG A 74 -7.33 13.96 13.08
N ARG A 75 -6.83 12.91 12.43
CA ARG A 75 -5.43 12.50 12.45
C ARG A 75 -4.70 13.01 11.23
N SER A 76 -3.37 13.10 11.32
CA SER A 76 -2.58 13.25 10.10
C SER A 76 -2.74 11.99 9.24
N HIS A 77 -2.58 12.12 7.92
CA HIS A 77 -2.68 11.02 6.96
C HIS A 77 -1.83 9.80 7.42
N GLY A 78 -0.57 10.04 7.72
CA GLY A 78 0.33 8.98 8.18
C GLY A 78 -0.11 8.30 9.49
N GLN A 79 -0.60 9.08 10.47
CA GLN A 79 -1.13 8.50 11.72
C GLN A 79 -2.36 7.62 11.47
N GLY A 80 -3.20 8.03 10.53
CA GLY A 80 -4.39 7.26 10.18
C GLY A 80 -4.06 5.97 9.46
N ILE A 81 -3.14 6.00 8.48
CA ILE A 81 -2.66 4.79 7.80
C ILE A 81 -2.08 3.79 8.81
N MET A 82 -1.25 4.26 9.74
CA MET A 82 -0.66 3.40 10.76
C MET A 82 -1.71 2.84 11.73
N GLN A 83 -2.76 3.60 12.07
CA GLN A 83 -3.87 3.09 12.84
C GLN A 83 -4.65 2.02 12.08
N MET A 84 -4.99 2.24 10.80
CA MET A 84 -5.63 1.23 9.96
C MET A 84 -4.81 -0.05 9.88
N ALA A 85 -3.49 0.07 9.70
CA ALA A 85 -2.61 -1.08 9.65
C ALA A 85 -2.64 -1.91 10.93
N ARG A 86 -2.69 -1.26 12.09
CA ARG A 86 -2.77 -1.95 13.40
C ARG A 86 -4.12 -2.59 13.68
N GLU A 87 -5.22 -1.94 13.25
CA GLU A 87 -6.58 -2.37 13.58
C GLU A 87 -7.18 -3.36 12.56
N ARG A 88 -6.75 -3.26 11.28
CA ARG A 88 -7.39 -4.00 10.18
C ARG A 88 -6.50 -5.04 9.52
N PHE A 89 -5.18 -4.89 9.56
CA PHE A 89 -4.30 -5.87 8.95
C PHE A 89 -4.14 -7.06 9.90
N GLY A 90 -4.48 -8.24 9.42
CA GLY A 90 -4.47 -9.46 10.21
C GLY A 90 -3.61 -10.57 9.62
N PRO A 91 -3.29 -11.61 10.40
CA PRO A 91 -2.68 -12.81 9.89
C PRO A 91 -3.63 -13.53 8.92
N GLU A 92 -3.07 -14.31 8.01
CA GLU A 92 -3.84 -15.10 7.02
C GLU A 92 -4.74 -14.24 6.10
N SER A 93 -4.50 -12.93 6.06
CA SER A 93 -5.22 -11.97 5.22
C SER A 93 -4.45 -11.67 3.94
N LEU A 94 -5.16 -11.19 2.92
CA LEU A 94 -4.58 -10.52 1.76
C LEU A 94 -4.65 -9.01 1.99
N ILE A 95 -3.47 -8.40 2.06
CA ILE A 95 -3.30 -6.96 2.25
C ILE A 95 -2.76 -6.39 0.95
N ILE A 96 -3.52 -5.48 0.34
CA ILE A 96 -3.19 -4.83 -0.93
C ILE A 96 -3.00 -3.35 -0.65
N LEU A 97 -1.84 -2.80 -1.00
CA LEU A 97 -1.48 -1.42 -0.73
C LEU A 97 -1.08 -0.72 -2.03
N ASP A 98 -1.67 0.43 -2.29
CA ASP A 98 -1.40 1.27 -3.46
C ASP A 98 -0.84 2.61 -2.97
N GLU A 99 0.47 2.82 -3.18
CA GLU A 99 1.24 3.97 -2.74
C GLU A 99 1.01 4.32 -1.25
N PRO A 100 1.18 3.35 -0.33
CA PRO A 100 0.89 3.58 1.08
C PRO A 100 1.87 4.56 1.73
N GLU A 101 2.98 4.89 1.07
CA GLU A 101 3.92 5.92 1.48
C GLU A 101 3.37 7.34 1.43
N ASP A 102 2.29 7.59 0.68
CA ASP A 102 1.66 8.90 0.58
C ASP A 102 1.29 9.43 1.96
N GLY A 103 1.85 10.60 2.29
CA GLY A 103 1.69 11.22 3.61
C GLY A 103 2.41 10.53 4.77
N LEU A 104 3.23 9.48 4.53
CA LEU A 104 4.08 8.87 5.54
C LEU A 104 5.46 9.52 5.61
N SER A 105 5.91 9.87 6.81
CA SER A 105 7.31 10.16 7.04
C SER A 105 8.17 8.90 6.84
N VAL A 106 9.47 9.05 6.59
CA VAL A 106 10.41 7.93 6.49
C VAL A 106 10.31 7.01 7.72
N PHE A 107 10.16 7.58 8.93
CA PHE A 107 10.01 6.79 10.16
C PHE A 107 8.71 5.97 10.15
N SER A 108 7.61 6.54 9.68
CA SER A 108 6.33 5.82 9.56
C SER A 108 6.38 4.74 8.48
N GLN A 109 7.13 4.95 7.40
CA GLN A 109 7.38 3.91 6.40
C GLN A 109 8.19 2.74 6.97
N LEU A 110 9.22 3.02 7.79
CA LEU A 110 9.99 1.98 8.50
C LEU A 110 9.11 1.21 9.51
N GLU A 111 8.20 1.90 10.19
CA GLU A 111 7.23 1.25 11.07
C GLU A 111 6.27 0.34 10.29
N LEU A 112 5.74 0.83 9.15
CA LEU A 112 4.88 0.04 8.27
C LEU A 112 5.60 -1.19 7.72
N LEU A 113 6.85 -1.04 7.27
CA LEU A 113 7.73 -2.15 6.86
C LEU A 113 7.80 -3.23 7.95
N GLY A 114 8.02 -2.82 9.20
CA GLY A 114 8.07 -3.73 10.35
C GLY A 114 6.75 -4.48 10.56
N VAL A 115 5.63 -3.76 10.50
CA VAL A 115 4.28 -4.33 10.63
C VAL A 115 4.02 -5.37 9.53
N LEU A 116 4.27 -5.01 8.26
CA LEU A 116 4.08 -5.92 7.13
C LEU A 116 4.97 -7.16 7.23
N THR A 117 6.22 -7.00 7.60
CA THR A 117 7.16 -8.13 7.81
C THR A 117 6.64 -9.11 8.86
N VAL A 118 6.12 -8.61 9.97
CA VAL A 118 5.54 -9.46 11.03
C VAL A 118 4.29 -10.19 10.53
N LEU A 119 3.42 -9.51 9.77
CA LEU A 119 2.19 -10.11 9.23
C LEU A 119 2.49 -11.21 8.22
N VAL A 120 3.45 -11.00 7.31
CA VAL A 120 3.89 -12.02 6.34
C VAL A 120 4.38 -13.28 7.06
N ARG A 121 5.19 -13.14 8.11
CA ARG A 121 5.64 -14.28 8.94
C ARG A 121 4.49 -15.01 9.64
N ARG A 122 3.33 -14.36 9.79
CA ARG A 122 2.10 -14.94 10.37
C ARG A 122 1.12 -15.44 9.31
N GLY A 123 1.55 -15.56 8.06
CA GLY A 123 0.76 -16.12 6.97
C GLY A 123 -0.06 -15.11 6.16
N ALA A 124 0.09 -13.80 6.39
CA ALA A 124 -0.52 -12.81 5.52
C ALA A 124 0.19 -12.79 4.15
N GLN A 125 -0.58 -12.59 3.09
CA GLN A 125 -0.05 -12.22 1.79
C GLN A 125 -0.15 -10.71 1.61
N VAL A 126 0.97 -10.08 1.24
CA VAL A 126 1.05 -8.63 1.01
C VAL A 126 1.37 -8.36 -0.45
N VAL A 127 0.63 -7.46 -1.08
CA VAL A 127 0.87 -6.95 -2.43
C VAL A 127 0.96 -5.43 -2.32
N VAL A 128 2.07 -4.85 -2.75
CA VAL A 128 2.31 -3.39 -2.63
C VAL A 128 2.71 -2.83 -3.98
N ALA A 129 2.05 -1.78 -4.43
CA ALA A 129 2.60 -0.87 -5.43
C ALA A 129 3.21 0.32 -4.68
N THR A 130 4.48 0.62 -4.95
CA THR A 130 5.21 1.66 -4.21
C THR A 130 6.38 2.20 -5.02
N HIS A 131 6.68 3.46 -4.79
CA HIS A 131 7.92 4.12 -5.21
C HIS A 131 8.91 4.33 -4.05
N SER A 132 8.56 3.87 -2.83
CA SER A 132 9.40 4.03 -1.66
C SER A 132 10.54 3.01 -1.61
N PRO A 133 11.82 3.43 -1.60
CA PRO A 133 12.94 2.53 -1.34
C PRO A 133 12.83 1.78 -0.01
N VAL A 134 12.16 2.38 0.97
CA VAL A 134 11.94 1.75 2.28
C VAL A 134 10.98 0.57 2.16
N LEU A 135 9.86 0.72 1.46
CA LEU A 135 8.87 -0.35 1.33
C LEU A 135 9.31 -1.42 0.33
N LEU A 136 10.11 -1.08 -0.68
CA LEU A 136 10.75 -2.07 -1.56
C LEU A 136 11.69 -3.01 -0.80
N ALA A 137 12.19 -2.61 0.38
CA ALA A 137 13.11 -3.41 1.20
C ALA A 137 12.40 -4.47 2.08
N ILE A 138 11.13 -4.78 1.87
CA ILE A 138 10.43 -5.86 2.61
C ILE A 138 11.20 -7.17 2.41
N PRO A 139 11.63 -7.85 3.48
CA PRO A 139 12.41 -9.08 3.38
C PRO A 139 11.70 -10.15 2.56
N GLU A 140 12.44 -10.82 1.68
CA GLU A 140 11.96 -11.91 0.82
C GLU A 140 10.85 -11.49 -0.18
N ALA A 141 10.60 -10.19 -0.35
CA ALA A 141 9.65 -9.70 -1.33
C ALA A 141 10.11 -10.00 -2.76
N ARG A 142 9.19 -10.41 -3.61
CA ARG A 142 9.41 -10.49 -5.05
C ARG A 142 9.04 -9.15 -5.66
N ILE A 143 10.05 -8.40 -6.09
CA ILE A 143 9.83 -7.10 -6.75
C ILE A 143 9.61 -7.34 -8.25
N LEU A 144 8.57 -6.70 -8.79
CA LEU A 144 8.22 -6.77 -10.22
C LEU A 144 8.19 -5.35 -10.79
N ARG A 145 8.91 -5.13 -11.90
CA ARG A 145 8.84 -3.86 -12.64
C ARG A 145 7.57 -3.85 -13.49
N VAL A 146 6.81 -2.80 -13.41
CA VAL A 146 5.61 -2.55 -14.22
C VAL A 146 6.02 -1.69 -15.43
N PRO A 147 5.46 -1.90 -16.63
CA PRO A 147 4.30 -2.76 -16.96
C PRO A 147 4.64 -4.23 -17.31
N GLU A 148 5.91 -4.56 -17.55
CA GLU A 148 6.33 -5.86 -18.09
C GLU A 148 6.17 -7.00 -17.07
N LEU A 149 6.05 -6.69 -15.80
CA LEU A 149 6.00 -7.62 -14.66
C LEU A 149 7.26 -8.50 -14.55
N GLU A 150 8.40 -7.95 -14.97
CA GLU A 150 9.68 -8.63 -14.89
C GLU A 150 10.27 -8.53 -13.48
N PRO A 151 10.84 -9.63 -12.94
CA PRO A 151 11.53 -9.60 -11.66
C PRO A 151 12.73 -8.66 -11.71
N VAL A 152 12.90 -7.86 -10.67
CA VAL A 152 14.03 -6.94 -10.51
C VAL A 152 14.62 -7.10 -9.11
N LEU A 153 15.94 -6.96 -8.96
CA LEU A 153 16.59 -6.94 -7.66
C LEU A 153 16.38 -5.58 -6.99
N TYR A 154 16.39 -5.56 -5.67
CA TYR A 154 16.22 -4.34 -4.88
C TYR A 154 17.18 -3.23 -5.33
N ASP A 155 18.48 -3.57 -5.45
CA ASP A 155 19.52 -2.61 -5.82
C ASP A 155 19.42 -2.12 -7.28
N ASP A 156 18.64 -2.79 -8.12
CA ASP A 156 18.40 -2.42 -9.52
C ASP A 156 17.09 -1.62 -9.71
N CYS A 157 16.35 -1.35 -8.63
CA CYS A 157 15.15 -0.53 -8.67
C CYS A 157 15.52 0.96 -8.84
N GLU A 158 14.87 1.65 -9.79
CA GLU A 158 15.14 3.06 -10.07
C GLU A 158 15.00 3.96 -8.84
N ALA A 159 13.96 3.75 -8.04
CA ALA A 159 13.74 4.52 -6.82
C ALA A 159 14.86 4.32 -5.80
N VAL A 160 15.44 3.12 -5.73
CA VAL A 160 16.55 2.78 -4.82
C VAL A 160 17.83 3.43 -5.33
N THR A 161 18.19 3.23 -6.60
CA THR A 161 19.42 3.77 -7.19
C THR A 161 19.44 5.30 -7.15
N ALA A 162 18.35 5.96 -7.54
CA ALA A 162 18.23 7.42 -7.50
C ALA A 162 18.36 7.97 -6.06
N THR A 163 17.75 7.29 -5.10
CA THR A 163 17.84 7.70 -3.69
C THR A 163 19.26 7.52 -3.14
N GLN A 164 19.94 6.41 -3.49
CA GLN A 164 21.33 6.15 -3.08
C GLN A 164 22.29 7.18 -3.68
N GLU A 165 22.14 7.50 -4.96
CA GLU A 165 22.95 8.54 -5.63
C GLU A 165 22.77 9.89 -4.94
N PHE A 166 21.54 10.28 -4.66
CA PHE A 166 21.24 11.52 -3.96
C PHE A 166 21.87 11.55 -2.56
N ILE A 167 21.74 10.49 -1.77
CA ILE A 167 22.27 10.43 -0.40
C ILE A 167 23.81 10.47 -0.41
N ASN A 168 24.44 9.85 -1.40
CA ASN A 168 25.92 9.81 -1.50
C ASN A 168 26.51 11.19 -1.85
N ASP A 169 25.88 11.97 -2.70
CA ASP A 169 26.29 13.35 -3.02
C ASP A 169 25.09 14.26 -3.33
N PRO A 170 24.39 14.76 -2.30
CA PRO A 170 23.22 15.63 -2.47
C PRO A 170 23.55 16.93 -3.23
N ALA A 171 24.75 17.47 -3.05
CA ALA A 171 25.15 18.72 -3.67
C ALA A 171 25.44 18.56 -5.17
N ALA A 172 26.07 17.46 -5.58
CA ALA A 172 26.27 17.14 -7.00
C ALA A 172 24.96 16.86 -7.70
N THR A 173 24.07 16.07 -7.10
CA THR A 173 22.74 15.78 -7.66
C THR A 173 21.93 17.05 -7.85
N ALA A 174 21.90 17.96 -6.84
CA ALA A 174 21.18 19.22 -6.96
C ALA A 174 21.74 20.11 -8.07
N ARG A 175 23.07 20.17 -8.24
CA ARG A 175 23.70 20.93 -9.35
C ARG A 175 23.33 20.35 -10.71
N TYR A 176 23.41 19.04 -10.86
CA TYR A 176 23.08 18.36 -12.12
C TYR A 176 21.63 18.63 -12.58
N LEU A 177 20.69 18.74 -11.65
CA LEU A 177 19.29 19.02 -11.97
C LEU A 177 19.02 20.49 -12.36
N VAL A 178 19.92 21.42 -12.03
CA VAL A 178 19.75 22.86 -12.28
C VAL A 178 20.58 23.33 -13.48
N GLU A 179 21.68 22.64 -13.77
CA GLU A 179 22.58 22.93 -14.88
C GLU A 179 22.41 21.84 -15.95
N PRO A 180 21.53 22.04 -16.97
CA PRO A 180 21.30 21.06 -18.02
C PRO A 180 22.50 20.92 -18.99
#